data_514518d46edbb754d6a370b84ce31d05
#
_entry.id   514518d46edbb754d6a370b84ce31d05
#
_cell.length_a   1.000
_cell.length_b   1.000
_cell.length_c   1.000
_cell.angle_alpha   90.00
_cell.angle_beta   90.00
_cell.angle_gamma   90.00
#
_symmetry.space_group_name_H-M   'P 1'
#
loop_
_entity.id
_entity.type
_entity.pdbx_description
1 polymer ?
#
loop_
_entity_poly.entity_id
_entity_poly.type
_entity_poly.pdbx_seq_one_letter_code
_entity_poly.pdbx_strand_id
1 'polypeptide(L)'
;MAGLSDLGENRVQELMPKIERFSALDIDVNWHLIGTLQKNKVKYVIGKTKLIHSVNTVDLAEEISRRSVGNNVTTRILLQANVSGEESKHGFAPHELKPAIDNIMDMPGIEVCGLMTMAPIETYEGEAREVFARTRMIFEDLGSYVRSDSWKVLSMGMSQDYKSAILEGSTHVRVGTAIFGDRSKYVPV
;
A
#
# COMPACT_ATOMS: atom_id res chain seq x y z
N MET A 1 17.11 -12.49 -15.34
CA MET A 1 16.07 -11.78 -14.56
C MET A 1 16.74 -10.81 -13.60
N ALA A 2 16.16 -9.63 -13.37
CA ALA A 2 16.77 -8.61 -12.48
C ALA A 2 16.68 -8.95 -10.96
N GLY A 3 16.19 -10.14 -10.61
CA GLY A 3 16.07 -10.59 -9.21
C GLY A 3 14.95 -9.91 -8.40
N LEU A 4 14.06 -9.14 -9.04
CA LEU A 4 12.91 -8.53 -8.37
C LEU A 4 11.72 -9.50 -8.39
N SER A 5 11.17 -9.78 -7.22
CA SER A 5 10.00 -10.63 -7.03
C SER A 5 8.72 -9.86 -6.75
N ASP A 6 8.81 -8.59 -6.32
CA ASP A 6 7.68 -7.78 -5.89
C ASP A 6 7.43 -6.65 -6.91
N LEU A 7 6.25 -6.66 -7.53
CA LEU A 7 5.81 -5.66 -8.50
C LEU A 7 4.52 -4.99 -8.05
N GLY A 8 4.46 -3.66 -8.19
CA GLY A 8 3.31 -2.86 -7.78
C GLY A 8 2.58 -2.22 -8.96
N GLU A 9 1.25 -2.23 -8.92
CA GLU A 9 0.40 -1.53 -9.87
C GLU A 9 -0.54 -0.55 -9.18
N ASN A 10 -0.77 0.58 -9.84
CA ASN A 10 -1.69 1.60 -9.34
C ASN A 10 -3.15 1.32 -9.72
N ARG A 11 -3.39 0.64 -10.83
CA ARG A 11 -4.74 0.47 -11.40
C ARG A 11 -5.07 -1.00 -11.56
N VAL A 12 -6.24 -1.39 -11.07
CA VAL A 12 -6.74 -2.77 -11.20
C VAL A 12 -6.81 -3.21 -12.67
N GLN A 13 -7.19 -2.29 -13.57
CA GLN A 13 -7.28 -2.56 -15.00
C GLN A 13 -5.92 -2.85 -15.66
N GLU A 14 -4.83 -2.29 -15.12
CA GLU A 14 -3.47 -2.56 -15.58
C GLU A 14 -2.89 -3.82 -14.92
N LEU A 15 -3.26 -4.06 -13.65
CA LEU A 15 -2.81 -5.20 -12.86
C LEU A 15 -3.30 -6.53 -13.46
N MET A 16 -4.59 -6.62 -13.79
CA MET A 16 -5.20 -7.89 -14.19
C MET A 16 -4.57 -8.50 -15.44
N PRO A 17 -4.41 -7.77 -16.56
CA PRO A 17 -3.77 -8.32 -17.76
C PRO A 17 -2.29 -8.70 -17.52
N LYS A 18 -1.59 -8.00 -16.61
CA LYS A 18 -0.20 -8.33 -16.26
C LYS A 18 -0.11 -9.64 -15.48
N ILE A 19 -1.00 -9.85 -14.50
CA ILE A 19 -1.08 -11.13 -13.79
C ILE A 19 -1.28 -12.28 -14.77
N GLU A 20 -2.25 -12.17 -15.68
CA GLU A 20 -2.54 -13.20 -16.68
C GLU A 20 -1.34 -13.45 -17.60
N ARG A 21 -0.69 -12.39 -18.09
CA ARG A 21 0.49 -12.51 -18.95
C ARG A 21 1.67 -13.16 -18.25
N PHE A 22 1.96 -12.79 -17.00
CA PHE A 22 3.07 -13.36 -16.23
C PHE A 22 2.82 -14.83 -15.89
N SER A 23 1.57 -15.16 -15.52
CA SER A 23 1.16 -16.55 -15.29
C SER A 23 1.31 -17.40 -16.55
N ALA A 24 0.94 -16.89 -17.73
CA ALA A 24 1.12 -17.61 -19.00
C ALA A 24 2.59 -17.83 -19.39
N LEU A 25 3.51 -17.03 -18.84
CA LEU A 25 4.96 -17.17 -19.04
C LEU A 25 5.66 -17.96 -17.92
N ASP A 26 4.89 -18.54 -16.99
CA ASP A 26 5.40 -19.23 -15.80
C ASP A 26 6.39 -18.37 -14.98
N ILE A 27 6.09 -17.08 -14.89
CA ILE A 27 6.87 -16.12 -14.09
C ILE A 27 6.12 -15.82 -12.80
N ASP A 28 6.70 -16.27 -11.68
CA ASP A 28 6.16 -16.00 -10.35
C ASP A 28 6.50 -14.61 -9.87
N VAL A 29 5.49 -13.84 -9.47
CA VAL A 29 5.59 -12.47 -9.01
C VAL A 29 4.62 -12.21 -7.87
N ASN A 30 5.11 -11.55 -6.83
CA ASN A 30 4.31 -11.00 -5.77
C ASN A 30 3.67 -9.68 -6.23
N TRP A 31 2.40 -9.71 -6.57
CA TRP A 31 1.71 -8.51 -7.01
C TRP A 31 1.21 -7.66 -5.84
N HIS A 32 1.47 -6.36 -5.89
CA HIS A 32 0.99 -5.38 -4.91
C HIS A 32 0.06 -4.38 -5.59
N LEU A 33 -1.08 -4.10 -4.98
CA LEU A 33 -1.90 -2.96 -5.38
C LEU A 33 -1.51 -1.76 -4.53
N ILE A 34 -0.95 -0.73 -5.17
CA ILE A 34 -0.39 0.43 -4.49
C ILE A 34 -1.17 1.73 -4.73
N GLY A 35 -2.08 1.76 -5.70
CA GLY A 35 -2.94 2.90 -5.96
C GLY A 35 -4.34 2.74 -5.37
N THR A 36 -5.15 3.78 -5.47
CA THR A 36 -6.50 3.83 -4.88
C THR A 36 -7.38 2.66 -5.36
N LEU A 37 -7.93 1.92 -4.42
CA LEU A 37 -8.85 0.81 -4.69
C LEU A 37 -10.30 1.26 -4.47
N GLN A 38 -11.09 1.24 -5.53
CA GLN A 38 -12.52 1.45 -5.45
C GLN A 38 -13.24 0.19 -4.98
N LYS A 39 -14.29 0.31 -4.16
CA LYS A 39 -15.07 -0.83 -3.63
C LYS A 39 -15.55 -1.81 -4.71
N ASN A 40 -16.07 -1.32 -5.83
CA ASN A 40 -16.54 -2.14 -6.94
C ASN A 40 -15.41 -2.92 -7.66
N LYS A 41 -14.15 -2.56 -7.43
CA LYS A 41 -12.95 -3.21 -8.01
C LYS A 41 -12.35 -4.26 -7.07
N VAL A 42 -12.72 -4.30 -5.79
CA VAL A 42 -12.18 -5.25 -4.79
C VAL A 42 -12.27 -6.69 -5.28
N LYS A 43 -13.41 -7.08 -5.87
CA LYS A 43 -13.65 -8.44 -6.39
C LYS A 43 -12.59 -8.95 -7.38
N TYR A 44 -11.86 -8.08 -8.04
CA TYR A 44 -10.86 -8.46 -9.05
C TYR A 44 -9.48 -8.76 -8.46
N VAL A 45 -9.17 -8.20 -7.27
CA VAL A 45 -7.83 -8.26 -6.68
C VAL A 45 -7.71 -9.28 -5.53
N ILE A 46 -8.85 -9.68 -4.93
CA ILE A 46 -8.87 -10.66 -3.85
C ILE A 46 -8.31 -12.00 -4.33
N GLY A 47 -7.37 -12.56 -3.53
CA GLY A 47 -6.66 -13.79 -3.86
C GLY A 47 -5.62 -13.67 -4.98
N LYS A 48 -5.42 -12.49 -5.56
CA LYS A 48 -4.48 -12.24 -6.66
C LYS A 48 -3.35 -11.29 -6.30
N THR A 49 -3.50 -10.54 -5.22
CA THR A 49 -2.45 -9.64 -4.71
C THR A 49 -1.89 -10.15 -3.41
N LYS A 50 -0.58 -10.02 -3.24
CA LYS A 50 0.12 -10.32 -1.99
C LYS A 50 -0.19 -9.29 -0.91
N LEU A 51 -0.38 -8.02 -1.30
CA LEU A 51 -0.62 -6.92 -0.39
C LEU A 51 -1.38 -5.77 -1.08
N ILE A 52 -2.38 -5.24 -0.41
CA ILE A 52 -3.09 -4.02 -0.80
C ILE A 52 -2.61 -2.89 0.11
N HIS A 53 -1.98 -1.86 -0.46
CA HIS A 53 -1.35 -0.78 0.32
C HIS A 53 -2.29 0.39 0.64
N SER A 54 -3.44 0.49 -0.01
CA SER A 54 -4.24 1.71 -0.10
C SER A 54 -5.60 1.63 0.58
N VAL A 55 -5.68 0.93 1.72
CA VAL A 55 -6.93 0.87 2.49
C VAL A 55 -7.06 2.16 3.30
N ASN A 56 -7.95 3.02 2.86
CA ASN A 56 -8.09 4.39 3.35
C ASN A 56 -9.43 4.67 4.06
N THR A 57 -10.30 3.67 4.18
CA THR A 57 -11.57 3.76 4.92
C THR A 57 -11.93 2.41 5.53
N VAL A 58 -12.66 2.42 6.65
CA VAL A 58 -13.22 1.21 7.27
C VAL A 58 -14.16 0.49 6.30
N ASP A 59 -14.98 1.22 5.60
CA ASP A 59 -15.93 0.75 4.59
C ASP A 59 -15.26 -0.01 3.40
N LEU A 60 -14.05 0.38 3.01
CA LEU A 60 -13.25 -0.37 2.05
C LEU A 60 -12.72 -1.67 2.67
N ALA A 61 -12.28 -1.64 3.93
CA ALA A 61 -11.84 -2.82 4.65
C ALA A 61 -12.96 -3.85 4.81
N GLU A 62 -14.19 -3.41 5.11
CA GLU A 62 -15.38 -4.28 5.17
C GLU A 62 -15.64 -5.00 3.85
N GLU A 63 -15.57 -4.30 2.72
CA GLU A 63 -15.74 -4.93 1.40
C GLU A 63 -14.61 -5.92 1.09
N ILE A 64 -13.35 -5.61 1.48
CA ILE A 64 -12.23 -6.53 1.35
C ILE A 64 -12.48 -7.78 2.21
N SER A 65 -12.87 -7.62 3.48
CA SER A 65 -13.21 -8.71 4.40
C SER A 65 -14.29 -9.62 3.80
N ARG A 66 -15.42 -9.02 3.45
CA ARG A 66 -16.55 -9.74 2.86
C ARG A 66 -16.16 -10.57 1.63
N ARG A 67 -15.34 -10.00 0.74
CA ARG A 67 -14.85 -10.69 -0.46
C ARG A 67 -13.84 -11.77 -0.13
N SER A 68 -12.95 -11.52 0.82
CA SER A 68 -11.93 -12.48 1.24
C SER A 68 -12.56 -13.72 1.85
N VAL A 69 -13.54 -13.55 2.74
CA VAL A 69 -14.32 -14.65 3.32
C VAL A 69 -15.06 -15.43 2.22
N GLY A 70 -15.73 -14.73 1.30
CA GLY A 70 -16.45 -15.36 0.20
C GLY A 70 -15.57 -16.15 -0.78
N ASN A 71 -14.27 -15.88 -0.82
CA ASN A 71 -13.27 -16.61 -1.63
C ASN A 71 -12.40 -17.56 -0.79
N ASN A 72 -12.66 -17.69 0.51
CA ASN A 72 -11.90 -18.51 1.46
C ASN A 72 -10.39 -18.19 1.46
N VAL A 73 -10.06 -16.89 1.47
CA VAL A 73 -8.67 -16.39 1.53
C VAL A 73 -8.52 -15.35 2.61
N THR A 74 -7.28 -15.12 3.06
CA THR A 74 -6.92 -13.98 3.90
C THR A 74 -6.17 -12.96 3.06
N THR A 75 -6.69 -11.73 3.01
CA THR A 75 -6.09 -10.62 2.27
C THR A 75 -5.25 -9.75 3.20
N ARG A 76 -3.98 -9.58 2.85
CA ARG A 76 -3.06 -8.71 3.58
C ARG A 76 -3.25 -7.26 3.13
N ILE A 77 -3.35 -6.35 4.09
CA ILE A 77 -3.60 -4.94 3.83
C ILE A 77 -2.68 -4.02 4.64
N LEU A 78 -2.46 -2.81 4.12
CA LEU A 78 -1.91 -1.68 4.89
C LEU A 78 -2.99 -0.61 5.02
N LEU A 79 -3.02 0.05 6.17
CA LEU A 79 -3.82 1.26 6.33
C LEU A 79 -3.08 2.44 5.71
N GLN A 80 -3.74 3.16 4.81
CA GLN A 80 -3.19 4.36 4.22
C GLN A 80 -3.37 5.54 5.17
N ALA A 81 -2.26 6.12 5.62
CA ALA A 81 -2.22 7.26 6.52
C ALA A 81 -1.96 8.56 5.77
N ASN A 82 -2.77 9.59 6.04
CA ASN A 82 -2.54 10.97 5.61
C ASN A 82 -1.82 11.74 6.72
N VAL A 83 -0.51 11.58 6.79
CA VAL A 83 0.32 12.22 7.83
C VAL A 83 0.69 13.66 7.47
N SER A 84 0.69 14.01 6.17
CA SER A 84 0.93 15.38 5.71
C SER A 84 -0.21 16.33 6.07
N GLY A 85 -1.44 15.82 6.24
CA GLY A 85 -2.63 16.63 6.56
C GLY A 85 -3.21 17.39 5.36
N GLU A 86 -2.73 17.12 4.14
CA GLU A 86 -3.31 17.73 2.94
C GLU A 86 -4.71 17.18 2.68
N GLU A 87 -5.72 18.05 2.55
CA GLU A 87 -7.11 17.66 2.28
C GLU A 87 -7.29 16.91 0.95
N SER A 88 -6.39 17.17 -0.02
CA SER A 88 -6.40 16.50 -1.32
C SER A 88 -5.93 15.05 -1.29
N LYS A 89 -5.31 14.59 -0.19
CA LYS A 89 -4.80 13.23 -0.05
C LYS A 89 -5.77 12.32 0.68
N HIS A 90 -5.91 11.13 0.13
CA HIS A 90 -6.67 10.05 0.75
C HIS A 90 -5.90 9.42 1.91
N GLY A 91 -6.61 8.89 2.88
CA GLY A 91 -6.04 8.16 4.01
C GLY A 91 -6.63 8.60 5.33
N PHE A 92 -6.43 7.79 6.36
CA PHE A 92 -6.80 8.11 7.73
C PHE A 92 -5.90 9.22 8.27
N ALA A 93 -6.47 10.22 8.89
CA ALA A 93 -5.68 11.17 9.68
C ALA A 93 -5.01 10.44 10.87
N PRO A 94 -3.88 10.93 11.42
CA PRO A 94 -3.19 10.26 12.52
C PRO A 94 -4.08 9.88 13.70
N HIS A 95 -5.02 10.74 14.08
CA HIS A 95 -5.95 10.49 15.19
C HIS A 95 -7.05 9.46 14.87
N GLU A 96 -7.30 9.18 13.58
CA GLU A 96 -8.30 8.20 13.13
C GLU A 96 -7.73 6.79 13.03
N LEU A 97 -6.39 6.62 12.99
CA LEU A 97 -5.76 5.31 12.76
C LEU A 97 -6.09 4.32 13.87
N LYS A 98 -6.02 4.71 15.13
CA LYS A 98 -6.33 3.81 16.25
C LYS A 98 -7.79 3.36 16.26
N PRO A 99 -8.80 4.26 16.15
CA PRO A 99 -10.18 3.85 15.95
C PRO A 99 -10.41 2.96 14.71
N ALA A 100 -9.71 3.24 13.61
CA ALA A 100 -9.80 2.40 12.41
C ALA A 100 -9.24 0.99 12.65
N ILE A 101 -8.11 0.88 13.35
CA ILE A 101 -7.52 -0.40 13.75
C ILE A 101 -8.50 -1.20 14.60
N ASP A 102 -9.11 -0.59 15.62
CA ASP A 102 -10.10 -1.25 16.49
C ASP A 102 -11.28 -1.84 15.71
N ASN A 103 -11.69 -1.17 14.64
CA ASN A 103 -12.77 -1.67 13.78
C ASN A 103 -12.32 -2.73 12.77
N ILE A 104 -11.07 -2.70 12.31
CA ILE A 104 -10.61 -3.50 11.16
C ILE A 104 -9.93 -4.80 11.59
N MET A 105 -9.21 -4.80 12.71
CA MET A 105 -8.37 -5.96 13.11
C MET A 105 -9.13 -7.24 13.33
N ASP A 106 -10.36 -7.16 13.81
CA ASP A 106 -11.21 -8.33 14.09
C ASP A 106 -12.06 -8.76 12.88
N MET A 107 -11.92 -8.06 11.73
CA MET A 107 -12.64 -8.44 10.52
C MET A 107 -12.11 -9.76 9.95
N PRO A 108 -12.96 -10.78 9.72
CA PRO A 108 -12.51 -12.06 9.18
C PRO A 108 -11.97 -11.91 7.76
N GLY A 109 -10.96 -12.71 7.40
CA GLY A 109 -10.38 -12.71 6.07
C GLY A 109 -9.48 -11.49 5.75
N ILE A 110 -9.13 -10.68 6.75
CA ILE A 110 -8.17 -9.58 6.65
C ILE A 110 -6.98 -9.82 7.60
N GLU A 111 -5.80 -9.45 7.14
CA GLU A 111 -4.58 -9.34 7.95
C GLU A 111 -4.01 -7.94 7.80
N VAL A 112 -4.05 -7.13 8.88
CA VAL A 112 -3.47 -5.78 8.89
C VAL A 112 -1.96 -5.88 9.12
N CYS A 113 -1.16 -5.49 8.10
CA CYS A 113 0.28 -5.68 8.11
C CYS A 113 1.09 -4.42 8.44
N GLY A 114 0.44 -3.27 8.57
CA GLY A 114 1.11 -2.01 8.86
C GLY A 114 0.51 -0.79 8.18
N LEU A 115 1.37 0.18 7.88
CA LEU A 115 0.97 1.47 7.31
C LEU A 115 1.54 1.72 5.91
N MET A 116 0.83 2.52 5.14
CA MET A 116 1.33 3.16 3.92
C MET A 116 1.12 4.67 4.02
N THR A 117 2.10 5.45 3.57
CA THR A 117 1.94 6.90 3.38
C THR A 117 2.59 7.38 2.10
N MET A 118 2.18 8.57 1.67
CA MET A 118 2.81 9.34 0.60
C MET A 118 3.15 10.72 1.12
N ALA A 119 4.42 11.11 0.99
CA ALA A 119 4.82 12.47 1.27
C ALA A 119 4.25 13.46 0.24
N PRO A 120 4.12 14.75 0.56
CA PRO A 120 3.82 15.80 -0.41
C PRO A 120 4.93 15.91 -1.45
N ILE A 121 4.62 16.59 -2.56
CA ILE A 121 5.69 17.10 -3.42
C ILE A 121 6.41 18.17 -2.60
N GLU A 122 7.72 17.98 -2.39
CA GLU A 122 8.48 18.87 -1.52
C GLU A 122 8.39 20.32 -1.99
N THR A 123 8.02 21.21 -1.05
CA THR A 123 8.05 22.66 -1.21
C THR A 123 9.31 23.25 -0.59
N TYR A 124 9.97 22.49 0.32
CA TYR A 124 11.29 22.78 0.88
C TYR A 124 12.08 21.49 1.10
N GLU A 125 13.40 21.58 1.13
CA GLU A 125 14.28 20.43 1.33
C GLU A 125 14.02 19.75 2.69
N GLY A 126 13.76 18.44 2.65
CA GLY A 126 13.54 17.63 3.85
C GLY A 126 12.08 17.47 4.29
N GLU A 127 11.13 18.13 3.63
CA GLU A 127 9.70 18.02 3.97
C GLU A 127 9.20 16.58 3.93
N ALA A 128 9.56 15.83 2.89
CA ALA A 128 9.20 14.41 2.78
C ALA A 128 9.78 13.59 3.94
N ARG A 129 11.02 13.90 4.36
CA ARG A 129 11.68 13.23 5.47
C ARG A 129 10.95 13.44 6.80
N GLU A 130 10.47 14.66 7.07
CA GLU A 130 9.67 14.95 8.26
C GLU A 130 8.38 14.13 8.31
N VAL A 131 7.69 14.00 7.17
CA VAL A 131 6.49 13.16 7.05
C VAL A 131 6.82 11.70 7.30
N PHE A 132 7.93 11.20 6.76
CA PHE A 132 8.35 9.81 6.97
C PHE A 132 8.75 9.53 8.42
N ALA A 133 9.48 10.43 9.07
CA ALA A 133 9.83 10.32 10.48
C ALA A 133 8.57 10.27 11.37
N ARG A 134 7.60 11.16 11.13
CA ARG A 134 6.31 11.13 11.84
C ARG A 134 5.54 9.84 11.58
N THR A 135 5.53 9.35 10.34
CA THR A 135 4.87 8.08 10.01
C THR A 135 5.53 6.92 10.73
N ARG A 136 6.85 6.90 10.84
CA ARG A 136 7.60 5.90 11.60
C ARG A 136 7.21 5.89 13.08
N MET A 137 7.14 7.06 13.72
CA MET A 137 6.71 7.17 15.12
C MET A 137 5.29 6.60 15.32
N ILE A 138 4.35 6.96 14.43
CA ILE A 138 2.98 6.45 14.48
C ILE A 138 2.96 4.93 14.28
N PHE A 139 3.76 4.39 13.34
CA PHE A 139 3.85 2.96 13.08
C PHE A 139 4.36 2.19 14.30
N GLU A 140 5.36 2.70 15.02
CA GLU A 140 5.92 2.09 16.23
C GLU A 140 4.94 2.14 17.41
N ASP A 141 4.28 3.28 17.61
CA ASP A 141 3.26 3.44 18.64
C ASP A 141 2.09 2.47 18.43
N LEU A 142 1.56 2.44 17.21
CA LEU A 142 0.49 1.51 16.85
C LEU A 142 0.94 0.04 16.91
N GLY A 143 2.18 -0.27 16.57
CA GLY A 143 2.74 -1.61 16.69
C GLY A 143 2.71 -2.14 18.13
N SER A 144 3.01 -1.28 19.08
CA SER A 144 2.90 -1.61 20.51
C SER A 144 1.45 -1.85 20.94
N TYR A 145 0.50 -1.18 20.30
CA TYR A 145 -0.94 -1.33 20.55
C TYR A 145 -1.50 -2.60 19.88
N VAL A 146 -1.20 -2.80 18.60
CA VAL A 146 -1.70 -3.91 17.76
C VAL A 146 -1.22 -5.28 18.26
N ARG A 147 0.01 -5.37 18.76
CA ARG A 147 0.64 -6.60 19.28
C ARG A 147 0.49 -7.81 18.33
N SER A 148 0.57 -7.57 17.03
CA SER A 148 0.47 -8.60 16.00
C SER A 148 1.81 -8.81 15.32
N ASP A 149 2.19 -10.08 15.15
CA ASP A 149 3.39 -10.46 14.38
C ASP A 149 3.31 -10.06 12.90
N SER A 150 2.13 -9.78 12.40
CA SER A 150 1.91 -9.31 11.03
C SER A 150 2.23 -7.83 10.84
N TRP A 151 2.25 -7.01 11.90
CA TRP A 151 2.52 -5.57 11.86
C TRP A 151 4.02 -5.29 11.64
N LYS A 152 4.47 -5.40 10.39
CA LYS A 152 5.90 -5.28 10.03
C LYS A 152 6.16 -4.43 8.79
N VAL A 153 5.10 -3.98 8.12
CA VAL A 153 5.24 -3.32 6.83
C VAL A 153 5.01 -1.81 6.96
N LEU A 154 6.06 -1.05 6.67
CA LEU A 154 6.00 0.40 6.54
C LEU A 154 6.30 0.77 5.09
N SER A 155 5.23 1.04 4.30
CA SER A 155 5.33 1.37 2.89
C SER A 155 5.33 2.88 2.69
N MET A 156 6.50 3.44 2.42
CA MET A 156 6.66 4.87 2.12
C MET A 156 7.88 5.08 1.25
N GLY A 157 7.88 6.20 0.51
CA GLY A 157 8.94 6.54 -0.45
C GLY A 157 8.63 6.09 -1.88
N MET A 158 8.80 7.02 -2.80
CA MET A 158 8.65 6.87 -4.25
C MET A 158 9.94 7.25 -4.97
N SER A 159 9.94 7.31 -6.29
CA SER A 159 11.14 7.56 -7.11
C SER A 159 11.93 8.81 -6.72
N GLN A 160 11.31 9.82 -6.15
CA GLN A 160 11.97 11.09 -5.81
C GLN A 160 12.50 11.12 -4.37
N ASP A 161 11.84 10.40 -3.44
CA ASP A 161 12.05 10.54 -2.00
C ASP A 161 12.38 9.22 -1.27
N TYR A 162 12.53 8.08 -2.03
CA TYR A 162 12.77 6.76 -1.42
C TYR A 162 14.03 6.71 -0.54
N LYS A 163 15.05 7.53 -0.83
CA LYS A 163 16.26 7.56 -0.01
C LYS A 163 15.97 8.09 1.40
N SER A 164 15.23 9.18 1.48
CA SER A 164 14.77 9.74 2.76
C SER A 164 13.85 8.76 3.51
N ALA A 165 12.96 8.07 2.78
CA ALA A 165 12.10 7.05 3.36
C ALA A 165 12.89 5.86 3.95
N ILE A 166 13.95 5.39 3.29
CA ILE A 166 14.82 4.32 3.80
C ILE A 166 15.52 4.76 5.08
N LEU A 167 16.04 5.98 5.13
CA LEU A 167 16.68 6.53 6.33
C LEU A 167 15.71 6.59 7.52
N GLU A 168 14.43 6.81 7.26
CA GLU A 168 13.38 6.81 8.27
C GLU A 168 12.72 5.42 8.49
N GLY A 169 13.34 4.34 7.99
CA GLY A 169 12.96 2.96 8.29
C GLY A 169 11.86 2.38 7.42
N SER A 170 11.65 2.88 6.20
CA SER A 170 10.76 2.23 5.24
C SER A 170 11.16 0.78 4.99
N THR A 171 10.20 -0.13 5.03
CA THR A 171 10.41 -1.54 4.68
C THR A 171 10.05 -1.82 3.21
N HIS A 172 9.22 -0.97 2.61
CA HIS A 172 8.78 -1.08 1.22
C HIS A 172 8.80 0.30 0.55
N VAL A 173 9.63 0.46 -0.48
CA VAL A 173 9.64 1.63 -1.36
C VAL A 173 8.91 1.31 -2.67
N ARG A 174 8.31 2.32 -3.30
CA ARG A 174 7.53 2.18 -4.53
C ARG A 174 8.19 2.94 -5.67
N VAL A 175 9.21 2.36 -6.28
CA VAL A 175 10.01 3.00 -7.32
C VAL A 175 9.43 2.67 -8.70
N GLY A 176 8.94 3.67 -9.40
CA GLY A 176 8.34 3.55 -10.73
C GLY A 176 9.13 4.33 -11.78
N THR A 177 8.98 5.65 -11.82
CA THR A 177 9.55 6.51 -12.87
C THR A 177 11.07 6.45 -12.97
N ALA A 178 11.78 6.20 -11.87
CA ALA A 178 13.23 6.03 -11.88
C ALA A 178 13.69 4.73 -12.57
N ILE A 179 12.81 3.71 -12.69
CA ILE A 179 13.11 2.43 -13.35
C ILE A 179 12.51 2.40 -14.77
N PHE A 180 11.23 2.76 -14.88
CA PHE A 180 10.46 2.61 -16.12
C PHE A 180 10.40 3.87 -16.98
N GLY A 181 10.92 5.00 -16.49
CA GLY A 181 10.82 6.30 -17.18
C GLY A 181 9.45 6.96 -17.02
N ASP A 182 9.27 8.06 -17.72
CA ASP A 182 8.02 8.84 -17.69
C ASP A 182 6.94 8.15 -18.53
N ARG A 183 5.77 7.92 -17.90
CA ARG A 183 4.61 7.30 -18.56
C ARG A 183 4.11 8.06 -19.80
N SER A 184 4.30 9.38 -19.87
CA SER A 184 3.91 10.19 -21.03
C SER A 184 4.68 9.84 -22.31
N LYS A 185 5.84 9.15 -22.17
CA LYS A 185 6.69 8.70 -23.27
C LYS A 185 6.40 7.26 -23.70
N TYR A 186 5.50 6.56 -23.03
CA TYR A 186 5.13 5.19 -23.40
C TYR A 186 4.03 5.23 -24.46
N VAL A 187 4.39 4.89 -25.68
CA VAL A 187 3.43 4.54 -26.73
C VAL A 187 3.04 3.07 -26.46
N PRO A 188 1.75 2.75 -26.22
CA PRO A 188 1.33 1.35 -26.15
C PRO A 188 1.63 0.68 -27.51
N VAL A 189 2.41 -0.39 -27.49
CA VAL A 189 2.62 -1.28 -28.64
C VAL A 189 1.41 -2.21 -28.74
#